data_fddba5faefe67d232410b0af2ef4c917
#
_entry.id   fddba5faefe67d232410b0af2ef4c917
#
_cell.length_a   1.000
_cell.length_b   1.000
_cell.length_c   1.000
_cell.angle_alpha   90.00
_cell.angle_beta   90.00
_cell.angle_gamma   90.00
#
_symmetry.space_group_name_H-M   'P 1'
#
loop_
_entity.id
_entity.type
_entity.pdbx_description
1 polymer ?
#
loop_
_entity_poly.entity_id
_entity_poly.type
_entity_poly.pdbx_seq_one_letter_code
_entity_poly.pdbx_strand_id
1 'polypeptide(L)'
;MSGKYSNKPFIRINGKAFPMPGRHPTLMVATMVNSARNTEGTVVGQKIGRDQYKVDNLFWPHLTAEEWSGILKEFQDFYVIAQFPDMVNNDWIKLKMSPGDRTAQPWKVDEATGLPTEYINCKVNIIDVGEP
;
A
#
# COMPACT_ATOMS: atom_id res chain seq x y z
N MET A 1 -17.67 14.98 10.73
CA MET A 1 -16.70 14.62 9.72
C MET A 1 -15.58 13.76 10.31
N SER A 2 -15.20 12.78 9.63
CA SER A 2 -14.09 11.96 10.08
C SER A 2 -12.78 12.73 9.94
N GLY A 3 -11.89 12.57 10.88
CA GLY A 3 -10.53 13.02 10.74
C GLY A 3 -9.71 12.00 9.95
N LYS A 4 -8.47 11.82 10.36
CA LYS A 4 -7.57 10.86 9.73
C LYS A 4 -8.05 9.42 9.88
N TYR A 5 -8.74 9.13 10.98
CA TYR A 5 -9.22 7.79 11.29
C TYR A 5 -10.72 7.76 11.13
N SER A 6 -11.18 6.92 10.25
CA SER A 6 -12.59 6.74 9.94
C SER A 6 -13.02 5.34 10.38
N ASN A 7 -14.30 5.17 10.67
CA ASN A 7 -14.84 3.84 10.90
C ASN A 7 -14.74 2.97 9.64
N LYS A 8 -14.60 3.61 8.47
CA LYS A 8 -14.45 2.92 7.20
C LYS A 8 -13.18 3.42 6.53
N PRO A 9 -12.01 3.05 7.06
CA PRO A 9 -10.75 3.53 6.50
C PRO A 9 -10.53 2.97 5.10
N PHE A 10 -9.84 3.76 4.27
CA PHE A 10 -9.44 3.32 2.94
C PHE A 10 -8.60 2.05 2.99
N ILE A 11 -7.71 1.95 3.97
CA ILE A 11 -6.80 0.81 4.07
C ILE A 11 -6.62 0.40 5.53
N ARG A 12 -6.60 -0.93 5.74
CA ARG A 12 -6.22 -1.54 7.02
C ARG A 12 -5.02 -2.44 6.80
N ILE A 13 -4.06 -2.35 7.68
CA ILE A 13 -2.88 -3.21 7.65
C ILE A 13 -2.86 -4.03 8.94
N ASN A 14 -2.86 -5.36 8.79
CA ASN A 14 -2.92 -6.31 9.92
C ASN A 14 -4.10 -6.02 10.85
N GLY A 15 -5.23 -5.60 10.25
CA GLY A 15 -6.44 -5.30 11.00
C GLY A 15 -6.50 -3.89 11.59
N LYS A 16 -5.44 -3.10 11.46
CA LYS A 16 -5.38 -1.74 12.00
C LYS A 16 -5.72 -0.71 10.94
N ALA A 17 -6.64 0.19 11.27
CA ALA A 17 -7.01 1.29 10.39
C ALA A 17 -5.86 2.29 10.30
N PHE A 18 -5.46 2.62 9.08
CA PHE A 18 -4.46 3.66 8.85
C PHE A 18 -5.16 5.00 8.60
N PRO A 19 -4.48 6.11 8.86
CA PRO A 19 -5.02 7.41 8.49
C PRO A 19 -5.36 7.46 7.01
N MET A 20 -6.35 8.24 6.63
CA MET A 20 -6.72 8.38 5.22
C MET A 20 -5.54 8.96 4.45
N PRO A 21 -5.06 8.29 3.41
CA PRO A 21 -3.99 8.85 2.59
C PRO A 21 -4.45 10.12 1.88
N GLY A 22 -3.55 11.08 1.77
CA GLY A 22 -3.79 12.27 0.98
C GLY A 22 -3.45 12.05 -0.48
N ARG A 23 -3.82 13.02 -1.31
CA ARG A 23 -3.62 12.97 -2.76
C ARG A 23 -4.32 11.75 -3.34
N HIS A 24 -3.84 11.18 -4.40
CA HIS A 24 -4.57 10.15 -5.12
C HIS A 24 -3.84 8.81 -5.01
N PRO A 25 -4.12 8.00 -3.98
CA PRO A 25 -3.57 6.65 -3.95
C PRO A 25 -4.06 5.89 -5.18
N THR A 26 -3.19 5.08 -5.76
CA THR A 26 -3.47 4.38 -6.99
C THR A 26 -3.64 2.90 -6.72
N LEU A 27 -4.80 2.37 -7.12
CA LEU A 27 -5.07 0.94 -7.06
C LEU A 27 -4.79 0.35 -8.44
N MET A 28 -4.08 -0.77 -8.48
CA MET A 28 -3.74 -1.44 -9.74
C MET A 28 -4.14 -2.89 -9.68
N VAL A 29 -4.65 -3.38 -10.81
CA VAL A 29 -4.92 -4.80 -11.01
C VAL A 29 -4.19 -5.21 -12.28
N ALA A 30 -3.29 -6.18 -12.18
CA ALA A 30 -2.50 -6.62 -13.31
C ALA A 30 -2.71 -8.11 -13.54
N THR A 31 -2.86 -8.49 -14.80
CA THR A 31 -2.96 -9.89 -15.18
C THR A 31 -1.58 -10.41 -15.54
N MET A 32 -1.15 -11.46 -14.85
CA MET A 32 0.12 -12.10 -15.17
C MET A 32 -0.09 -13.04 -16.33
N VAL A 33 0.70 -12.86 -17.39
CA VAL A 33 0.54 -13.58 -18.63
C VAL A 33 1.86 -14.21 -19.04
N ASN A 34 1.83 -15.49 -19.41
CA ASN A 34 2.91 -16.13 -20.12
C ASN A 34 2.51 -16.18 -21.58
N SER A 35 3.29 -15.57 -22.45
CA SER A 35 2.97 -15.56 -23.88
C SER A 35 4.12 -16.14 -24.70
N ALA A 36 3.75 -16.86 -25.76
CA ALA A 36 4.69 -17.46 -26.69
C ALA A 36 4.11 -17.40 -28.10
N ARG A 37 4.96 -17.57 -29.11
CA ARG A 37 4.52 -17.67 -30.49
C ARG A 37 4.39 -19.17 -30.85
N ASN A 38 3.31 -19.50 -31.56
CA ASN A 38 3.19 -20.84 -32.12
C ASN A 38 3.98 -20.95 -33.43
N THR A 39 3.94 -22.09 -34.08
CA THR A 39 4.69 -22.32 -35.34
C THR A 39 4.24 -21.43 -36.48
N GLU A 40 3.03 -20.87 -36.40
CA GLU A 40 2.50 -19.96 -37.41
C GLU A 40 2.83 -18.51 -37.14
N GLY A 41 3.52 -18.24 -36.04
CA GLY A 41 3.90 -16.88 -35.66
C GLY A 41 2.84 -16.13 -34.87
N THR A 42 1.75 -16.79 -34.53
CA THR A 42 0.69 -16.20 -33.69
C THR A 42 1.13 -16.19 -32.23
N VAL A 43 0.95 -15.05 -31.57
CA VAL A 43 1.24 -14.95 -30.15
C VAL A 43 0.09 -15.59 -29.37
N VAL A 44 0.44 -16.53 -28.51
CA VAL A 44 -0.52 -17.20 -27.64
C VAL A 44 -0.26 -16.76 -26.21
N GLY A 45 -1.25 -16.16 -25.58
CA GLY A 45 -1.17 -15.72 -24.19
C GLY A 45 -1.88 -16.70 -23.27
N GLN A 46 -1.32 -16.90 -22.10
CA GLN A 46 -1.91 -17.72 -21.07
C GLN A 46 -1.82 -16.99 -19.75
N LYS A 47 -2.96 -16.87 -19.07
CA LYS A 47 -3.01 -16.24 -17.75
C LYS A 47 -2.35 -17.15 -16.73
N ILE A 48 -1.48 -16.57 -15.89
CA ILE A 48 -0.78 -17.29 -14.84
C ILE A 48 -1.35 -16.89 -13.49
N GLY A 49 -2.03 -17.83 -12.83
CA GLY A 49 -2.61 -17.58 -11.52
C GLY A 49 -3.72 -16.54 -11.54
N ARG A 50 -3.97 -15.95 -10.38
CA ARG A 50 -4.95 -14.87 -10.28
C ARG A 50 -4.31 -13.52 -10.64
N ASP A 51 -5.16 -12.52 -10.84
CA ASP A 51 -4.68 -11.15 -11.05
C ASP A 51 -3.90 -10.69 -9.82
N GLN A 52 -2.90 -9.88 -10.07
CA GLN A 52 -2.05 -9.32 -9.04
C GLN A 52 -2.49 -7.91 -8.72
N TYR A 53 -2.51 -7.57 -7.44
CA TYR A 53 -2.96 -6.26 -6.97
C TYR A 53 -1.79 -5.45 -6.46
N LYS A 54 -1.93 -4.14 -6.52
CA LYS A 54 -0.91 -3.22 -6.03
C LYS A 54 -1.59 -1.94 -5.55
N VAL A 55 -1.11 -1.40 -4.44
CA VAL A 55 -1.53 -0.08 -3.98
C VAL A 55 -0.33 0.83 -4.01
N ASP A 56 -0.34 1.78 -4.92
CA ASP A 56 0.72 2.76 -5.08
C ASP A 56 0.33 4.07 -4.42
N ASN A 57 1.37 4.84 -4.10
CA ASN A 57 1.19 6.22 -3.66
C ASN A 57 0.29 6.33 -2.42
N LEU A 58 0.48 5.43 -1.46
CA LEU A 58 -0.05 5.64 -0.13
C LEU A 58 0.75 6.80 0.47
N PHE A 59 0.18 7.99 0.38
CA PHE A 59 0.87 9.23 0.64
C PHE A 59 0.15 10.00 1.73
N TRP A 60 0.91 10.41 2.73
CA TRP A 60 0.39 11.28 3.79
C TRP A 60 1.19 12.56 3.76
N PRO A 61 0.55 13.71 3.45
CA PRO A 61 1.27 14.98 3.38
C PRO A 61 1.96 15.36 4.68
N HIS A 62 1.34 15.00 5.81
CA HIS A 62 1.86 15.35 7.12
C HIS A 62 1.38 14.33 8.16
N LEU A 63 2.31 13.80 8.94
CA LEU A 63 2.03 12.93 10.05
C LEU A 63 2.91 13.31 11.22
N THR A 64 2.42 13.10 12.43
CA THR A 64 3.30 13.20 13.59
C THR A 64 4.30 12.04 13.58
N ALA A 65 5.41 12.21 14.27
CA ALA A 65 6.40 11.14 14.37
C ALA A 65 5.79 9.86 14.96
N GLU A 66 4.87 10.02 15.89
CA GLU A 66 4.18 8.91 16.53
C GLU A 66 3.30 8.16 15.53
N GLU A 67 2.54 8.88 14.71
CA GLU A 67 1.69 8.27 13.68
C GLU A 67 2.55 7.55 12.64
N TRP A 68 3.60 8.17 12.16
CA TRP A 68 4.48 7.57 11.16
C TRP A 68 5.21 6.33 11.72
N SER A 69 5.65 6.41 12.97
CA SER A 69 6.25 5.27 13.65
C SER A 69 5.29 4.09 13.75
N GLY A 70 4.02 4.37 14.08
CA GLY A 70 2.99 3.33 14.15
C GLY A 70 2.78 2.65 12.80
N ILE A 71 2.76 3.42 11.72
CA ILE A 71 2.64 2.89 10.37
C ILE A 71 3.85 2.02 10.01
N LEU A 72 5.06 2.52 10.27
CA LEU A 72 6.28 1.79 9.93
C LEU A 72 6.40 0.49 10.71
N LYS A 73 5.94 0.47 11.94
CA LYS A 73 5.98 -0.75 12.75
C LYS A 73 5.11 -1.86 12.16
N GLU A 74 3.97 -1.50 11.57
CA GLU A 74 3.14 -2.49 10.90
C GLU A 74 3.80 -3.05 9.65
N PHE A 75 4.71 -2.32 9.03
CA PHE A 75 5.42 -2.75 7.83
C PHE A 75 6.79 -3.37 8.11
N GLN A 76 7.12 -3.66 9.36
CA GLN A 76 8.42 -4.28 9.67
C GLN A 76 8.50 -5.73 9.24
N ASP A 77 7.39 -6.44 9.24
CA ASP A 77 7.36 -7.80 8.74
C ASP A 77 7.49 -7.77 7.22
N PHE A 78 8.11 -8.82 6.67
CA PHE A 78 8.28 -8.93 5.23
C PHE A 78 6.94 -8.91 4.50
N TYR A 79 5.91 -9.51 5.12
CA TYR A 79 4.56 -9.54 4.57
C TYR A 79 3.58 -8.97 5.58
N VAL A 80 2.55 -8.31 5.04
CA VAL A 80 1.43 -7.82 5.85
C VAL A 80 0.13 -8.25 5.20
N ILE A 81 -0.94 -8.29 5.98
CA ILE A 81 -2.29 -8.52 5.46
C ILE A 81 -2.92 -7.15 5.28
N ALA A 82 -3.15 -6.77 4.03
CA ALA A 82 -3.73 -5.50 3.69
C ALA A 82 -5.18 -5.67 3.26
N GLN A 83 -6.06 -4.82 3.79
CA GLN A 83 -7.44 -4.72 3.34
C GLN A 83 -7.62 -3.37 2.66
N PHE A 84 -8.11 -3.40 1.43
CA PHE A 84 -8.29 -2.19 0.63
C PHE A 84 -9.42 -2.42 -0.37
N PRO A 85 -9.86 -1.37 -1.08
CA PRO A 85 -10.92 -1.56 -2.07
C PRO A 85 -10.49 -2.44 -3.24
N ASP A 86 -11.36 -3.37 -3.60
CA ASP A 86 -11.18 -4.22 -4.78
C ASP A 86 -12.01 -3.62 -5.91
N MET A 87 -11.35 -3.09 -6.93
CA MET A 87 -12.02 -2.47 -8.06
C MET A 87 -12.81 -3.49 -8.90
N VAL A 88 -12.36 -4.73 -8.94
CA VAL A 88 -12.99 -5.75 -9.78
C VAL A 88 -14.37 -6.12 -9.23
N ASN A 89 -14.46 -6.31 -7.92
CA ASN A 89 -15.70 -6.76 -7.27
C ASN A 89 -16.49 -5.63 -6.60
N ASN A 90 -15.93 -4.42 -6.60
CA ASN A 90 -16.51 -3.26 -5.92
C ASN A 90 -16.83 -3.56 -4.45
N ASP A 91 -15.83 -4.11 -3.77
CA ASP A 91 -15.96 -4.52 -2.38
C ASP A 91 -14.57 -4.45 -1.74
N TRP A 92 -14.44 -4.88 -0.51
CA TRP A 92 -13.16 -4.95 0.17
C TRP A 92 -12.46 -6.26 -0.17
N ILE A 93 -11.13 -6.23 -0.21
CA ILE A 93 -10.32 -7.42 -0.39
C ILE A 93 -9.21 -7.42 0.65
N LYS A 94 -8.86 -8.61 1.13
CA LYS A 94 -7.71 -8.80 2.01
C LYS A 94 -6.70 -9.67 1.30
N LEU A 95 -5.48 -9.19 1.21
CA LEU A 95 -4.41 -9.91 0.54
C LEU A 95 -3.13 -9.85 1.34
N LYS A 96 -2.31 -10.86 1.21
CA LYS A 96 -0.94 -10.86 1.71
C LYS A 96 -0.10 -10.03 0.76
N MET A 97 0.50 -8.96 1.27
CA MET A 97 1.24 -8.01 0.45
C MET A 97 2.60 -7.72 1.07
N SER A 98 3.52 -7.29 0.22
CA SER A 98 4.87 -6.91 0.63
C SER A 98 5.02 -5.40 0.52
N PRO A 99 5.46 -4.71 1.57
CA PRO A 99 5.71 -3.27 1.48
C PRO A 99 6.97 -3.00 0.66
N GLY A 100 6.91 -1.94 -0.14
CA GLY A 100 8.07 -1.41 -0.83
C GLY A 100 8.81 -0.40 0.04
N ASP A 101 9.56 0.48 -0.60
CA ASP A 101 10.31 1.51 0.11
C ASP A 101 9.36 2.43 0.88
N ARG A 102 9.77 2.80 2.08
CA ARG A 102 9.06 3.73 2.93
C ARG A 102 9.93 4.97 3.05
N THR A 103 9.39 6.12 2.68
CA THR A 103 10.13 7.37 2.68
C THR A 103 9.33 8.46 3.38
N ALA A 104 10.03 9.40 3.98
CA ALA A 104 9.43 10.58 4.58
C ALA A 104 10.52 11.64 4.76
N GLN A 105 10.09 12.88 4.97
CA GLN A 105 11.01 13.99 5.22
C GLN A 105 10.72 14.55 6.61
N PRO A 106 11.74 14.69 7.47
CA PRO A 106 11.56 15.35 8.76
C PRO A 106 11.09 16.79 8.55
N TRP A 107 10.11 17.22 9.32
CA TRP A 107 9.56 18.56 9.20
C TRP A 107 9.93 19.43 10.40
N LYS A 108 9.66 18.93 11.61
CA LYS A 108 9.98 19.63 12.84
C LYS A 108 10.77 18.70 13.74
N VAL A 109 11.71 19.28 14.50
CA VAL A 109 12.63 18.54 15.34
C VAL A 109 12.53 19.06 16.77
N ASP A 110 12.55 18.13 17.72
CA ASP A 110 12.61 18.46 19.14
C ASP A 110 14.04 18.89 19.47
N GLU A 111 14.21 20.09 19.96
CA GLU A 111 15.55 20.62 20.28
C GLU A 111 16.23 19.84 21.41
N ALA A 112 15.45 19.29 22.32
CA ALA A 112 16.02 18.57 23.47
C ALA A 112 16.61 17.22 23.08
N THR A 113 15.95 16.50 22.17
CA THR A 113 16.36 15.15 21.80
C THR A 113 17.02 15.08 20.43
N GLY A 114 16.81 16.07 19.57
CA GLY A 114 17.27 16.03 18.20
C GLY A 114 16.42 15.16 17.28
N LEU A 115 15.36 14.56 17.81
CA LEU A 115 14.50 13.69 17.02
C LEU A 115 13.36 14.46 16.36
N PRO A 116 12.97 14.05 15.15
CA PRO A 116 11.81 14.67 14.50
C PRO A 116 10.54 14.42 15.29
N THR A 117 9.69 15.44 15.36
CA THR A 117 8.36 15.34 15.96
C THR A 117 7.27 15.24 14.91
N GLU A 118 7.57 15.66 13.67
CA GLU A 118 6.62 15.62 12.56
C GLU A 118 7.36 15.29 11.27
N TYR A 119 6.66 14.61 10.38
CA TYR A 119 7.18 14.25 9.05
C TYR A 119 6.22 14.71 7.97
N ILE A 120 6.75 15.04 6.81
CA ILE A 120 5.96 15.36 5.63
C ILE A 120 6.34 14.41 4.50
N ASN A 121 5.46 14.34 3.51
CA ASN A 121 5.67 13.50 2.31
C ASN A 121 5.95 12.05 2.67
N CYS A 122 5.20 11.52 3.61
CA CYS A 122 5.29 10.12 4.03
C CYS A 122 4.68 9.24 2.95
N LYS A 123 5.40 8.23 2.50
CA LYS A 123 4.97 7.42 1.36
C LYS A 123 5.38 5.97 1.52
N VAL A 124 4.50 5.07 1.05
CA VAL A 124 4.78 3.64 0.96
C VAL A 124 3.96 3.04 -0.18
N ASN A 125 4.49 1.99 -0.79
CA ASN A 125 3.76 1.18 -1.77
C ASN A 125 3.63 -0.23 -1.22
N ILE A 126 2.55 -0.93 -1.54
CA ILE A 126 2.39 -2.33 -1.19
C ILE A 126 2.04 -3.13 -2.42
N ILE A 127 2.62 -4.33 -2.50
CA ILE A 127 2.54 -5.18 -3.68
C ILE A 127 2.09 -6.56 -3.27
N ASP A 128 1.08 -7.08 -3.99
CA ASP A 128 0.54 -8.41 -3.79
C ASP A 128 1.64 -9.46 -4.03
N VAL A 129 1.78 -10.41 -3.11
CA VAL A 129 2.78 -11.47 -3.25
C VAL A 129 2.30 -12.64 -4.09
N GLY A 130 1.08 -12.59 -4.60
CA GLY A 130 0.54 -13.63 -5.49
C GLY A 130 -0.08 -14.83 -4.79
N GLU A 131 -0.12 -14.83 -3.47
CA GLU A 131 -0.74 -15.92 -2.71
C GLU A 131 -2.23 -15.64 -2.49
N PRO A 132 -3.05 -16.69 -2.44
CA PRO A 132 -4.48 -16.54 -2.17
C PRO A 132 -4.75 -15.92 -0.83
#